data_9e48e67881079ed164a9f356f6fb7268
#
_entry.id   9e48e67881079ed164a9f356f6fb7268
#
_cell.length_a   1.000
_cell.length_b   1.000
_cell.length_c   1.000
_cell.angle_alpha   90.00
_cell.angle_beta   90.00
_cell.angle_gamma   90.00
#
_symmetry.space_group_name_H-M   'P 1'
#
loop_
_entity.id
_entity.type
_entity.pdbx_description
1 polymer ?
#
loop_
_entity_poly.entity_id
_entity_poly.type
_entity_poly.pdbx_seq_one_letter_code
_entity_poly.pdbx_strand_id
1 'polypeptide(L)'
;LFCGLMLARKGYMPILLERGEDVDARTDRVARFWETGQLDPSSNVQFGEGGAGTFSDGKLNTLVKDTFGRNREVLRILTEFGGDPSILYVNKPHIGTDVLSRIVKSIRTEIEKLGGQVLFQSQVTDFVTEGEPGESRRIKALVVNGSQVLEAETVVLAIGHSARDTFETLLARGIPMEPKAFAVGLRVQHPQTLINESQYGMKECGELGPASYKLTWKASDERGVYSFCMCPGGYVVNASSEPGRLAVNGMSYHDRAGENANSAIIVTVTPEDFCGMETGAGTDQGCEAPGDAMAGIRFQRRLEETAFCLGKGNIPIQLYGDFKEGRVSEGFGGVNPAFRGGYAFANLRELFPESLSRAFMEGMEGFGTMIRGFDRPDAILAGIESRTSSPVRIPRDQGMESPVKGIFPCGEGAGYAGGITSAAMDGIKTAEEIIRRYSPLRPSRTVAKT
;
A
#
# COMPACT_ATOMS: atom_id res chain seq x y z
N LEU A 1 3.10 -10.16 9.38
CA LEU A 1 2.13 -10.69 10.35
C LEU A 1 1.74 -12.13 10.02
N PHE A 2 1.18 -12.45 8.83
CA PHE A 2 0.76 -13.81 8.45
C PHE A 2 1.91 -14.81 8.43
N CYS A 3 3.09 -14.44 7.89
CA CYS A 3 4.28 -15.28 7.96
C CYS A 3 4.67 -15.60 9.41
N GLY A 4 4.70 -14.58 10.29
CA GLY A 4 5.00 -14.76 11.72
C GLY A 4 4.00 -15.67 12.43
N LEU A 5 2.71 -15.50 12.16
CA LEU A 5 1.66 -16.37 12.72
C LEU A 5 1.85 -17.85 12.32
N MET A 6 2.09 -18.09 11.01
CA MET A 6 2.28 -19.46 10.52
C MET A 6 3.53 -20.13 11.11
N LEU A 7 4.62 -19.36 11.25
CA LEU A 7 5.84 -19.85 11.92
C LEU A 7 5.60 -20.12 13.39
N ALA A 8 4.96 -19.21 14.13
CA ALA A 8 4.65 -19.40 15.55
C ALA A 8 3.77 -20.64 15.79
N ARG A 9 2.73 -20.85 14.96
CA ARG A 9 1.87 -22.06 15.01
C ARG A 9 2.62 -23.37 14.77
N LYS A 10 3.78 -23.31 14.13
CA LYS A 10 4.65 -24.47 13.88
C LYS A 10 5.79 -24.61 14.88
N GLY A 11 5.75 -23.84 15.97
CA GLY A 11 6.71 -23.94 17.07
C GLY A 11 8.02 -23.19 16.84
N TYR A 12 8.07 -22.29 15.84
CA TYR A 12 9.15 -21.33 15.71
C TYR A 12 8.88 -20.14 16.65
N MET A 13 9.91 -19.42 16.98
CA MET A 13 9.82 -18.19 17.79
C MET A 13 10.21 -16.97 16.93
N PRO A 14 9.33 -16.52 16.01
CA PRO A 14 9.66 -15.40 15.14
C PRO A 14 9.77 -14.10 15.93
N ILE A 15 10.71 -13.24 15.51
CA ILE A 15 10.82 -11.86 15.99
C ILE A 15 10.32 -10.97 14.85
N LEU A 16 9.24 -10.23 15.08
CA LEU A 16 8.68 -9.25 14.16
C LEU A 16 9.16 -7.87 14.57
N LEU A 17 9.84 -7.18 13.66
CA LEU A 17 10.30 -5.81 13.85
C LEU A 17 9.39 -4.88 13.08
N GLU A 18 8.76 -3.92 13.76
CA GLU A 18 7.92 -2.88 13.19
C GLU A 18 8.49 -1.51 13.56
N ARG A 19 8.71 -0.64 12.55
CA ARG A 19 9.24 0.70 12.81
C ARG A 19 8.28 1.61 13.55
N GLY A 20 6.97 1.44 13.29
CA GLY A 20 5.91 2.25 13.89
C GLY A 20 5.42 1.70 15.22
N GLU A 21 4.32 2.26 15.65
CA GLU A 21 3.64 1.92 16.90
C GLU A 21 2.66 0.75 16.71
N ASP A 22 2.20 0.18 17.82
CA ASP A 22 1.06 -0.73 17.83
C ASP A 22 -0.21 -0.06 17.28
N VAL A 23 -1.21 -0.84 16.93
CA VAL A 23 -2.38 -0.35 16.20
C VAL A 23 -3.20 0.69 16.98
N ASP A 24 -3.21 0.63 18.31
CA ASP A 24 -3.97 1.57 19.15
C ASP A 24 -3.25 2.94 19.14
N ALA A 25 -1.98 3.00 19.52
CA ALA A 25 -1.17 4.21 19.52
C ALA A 25 -1.05 4.81 18.10
N ARG A 26 -0.89 3.96 17.09
CA ARG A 26 -0.87 4.35 15.68
C ARG A 26 -2.18 5.02 15.24
N THR A 27 -3.33 4.50 15.66
CA THR A 27 -4.64 5.08 15.32
C THR A 27 -4.76 6.51 15.84
N ASP A 28 -4.35 6.74 17.09
CA ASP A 28 -4.34 8.08 17.68
C ASP A 28 -3.35 9.00 16.98
N ARG A 29 -2.18 8.49 16.61
CA ARG A 29 -1.16 9.22 15.84
C ARG A 29 -1.67 9.67 14.49
N VAL A 30 -2.33 8.78 13.75
CA VAL A 30 -2.92 9.08 12.44
C VAL A 30 -4.08 10.06 12.55
N ALA A 31 -4.94 9.92 13.54
CA ALA A 31 -6.03 10.88 13.79
C ALA A 31 -5.47 12.29 14.05
N ARG A 32 -4.45 12.40 14.92
CA ARG A 32 -3.76 13.66 15.19
C ARG A 32 -3.09 14.25 13.94
N PHE A 33 -2.48 13.41 13.10
CA PHE A 33 -1.89 13.86 11.83
C PHE A 33 -2.97 14.47 10.91
N TRP A 34 -4.12 13.84 10.78
CA TRP A 34 -5.20 14.37 9.95
C TRP A 34 -5.81 15.67 10.48
N GLU A 35 -5.81 15.89 11.80
CA GLU A 35 -6.29 17.11 12.42
C GLU A 35 -5.27 18.26 12.34
N THR A 36 -3.99 17.96 12.54
CA THR A 36 -2.97 19.01 12.76
C THR A 36 -1.98 19.17 11.61
N GLY A 37 -1.92 18.20 10.67
CA GLY A 37 -0.89 18.13 9.64
C GLY A 37 0.50 17.69 10.16
N GLN A 38 0.66 17.35 11.44
CA GLN A 38 1.94 16.94 12.02
C GLN A 38 2.21 15.46 11.73
N LEU A 39 3.02 15.20 10.70
CA LEU A 39 3.42 13.86 10.28
C LEU A 39 4.49 13.28 11.23
N ASP A 40 4.29 12.04 11.69
CA ASP A 40 5.33 11.19 12.25
C ASP A 40 5.89 10.27 11.15
N PRO A 41 7.17 10.41 10.75
CA PRO A 41 7.75 9.57 9.70
C PRO A 41 7.86 8.08 10.06
N SER A 42 7.85 7.76 11.34
CA SER A 42 7.99 6.38 11.83
C SER A 42 6.66 5.68 12.03
N SER A 43 5.59 6.42 12.40
CA SER A 43 4.26 5.85 12.67
C SER A 43 3.15 6.69 12.02
N ASN A 44 2.55 6.17 10.96
CA ASN A 44 1.59 6.90 10.10
C ASN A 44 0.67 5.94 9.33
N VAL A 45 0.00 6.42 8.28
CA VAL A 45 -0.89 5.59 7.44
C VAL A 45 -0.15 4.43 6.73
N GLN A 46 1.16 4.53 6.53
CA GLN A 46 1.97 3.52 5.84
C GLN A 46 2.70 2.58 6.81
N PHE A 47 3.18 3.10 7.93
CA PHE A 47 4.01 2.39 8.91
C PHE A 47 3.28 2.23 10.24
N GLY A 48 3.57 1.13 10.90
CA GLY A 48 2.97 0.67 12.15
C GLY A 48 2.22 -0.65 11.98
N GLU A 49 1.72 -1.21 13.07
CA GLU A 49 1.07 -2.52 13.12
C GLU A 49 -0.04 -2.65 12.05
N GLY A 50 0.04 -3.73 11.27
CA GLY A 50 -0.91 -4.02 10.18
C GLY A 50 -0.57 -3.35 8.84
N GLY A 51 0.42 -2.43 8.80
CA GLY A 51 0.85 -1.74 7.56
C GLY A 51 -0.23 -0.85 6.95
N ALA A 52 -0.05 -0.46 5.69
CA ALA A 52 -0.99 0.44 4.97
C ALA A 52 -2.41 -0.12 4.84
N GLY A 53 -2.56 -1.45 4.88
CA GLY A 53 -3.86 -2.12 4.80
C GLY A 53 -4.82 -1.74 5.93
N THR A 54 -4.31 -1.41 7.12
CA THR A 54 -5.12 -1.04 8.29
C THR A 54 -5.94 0.24 8.05
N PHE A 55 -5.46 1.19 7.24
CA PHE A 55 -6.17 2.43 6.89
C PHE A 55 -6.64 2.40 5.43
N SER A 56 -7.38 1.35 5.05
CA SER A 56 -7.93 1.15 3.71
C SER A 56 -9.39 0.71 3.78
N ASP A 57 -10.04 0.43 2.64
CA ASP A 57 -11.38 -0.20 2.62
C ASP A 57 -11.38 -1.65 3.15
N GLY A 58 -10.20 -2.26 3.30
CA GLY A 58 -10.12 -3.64 3.78
C GLY A 58 -10.65 -4.68 2.78
N LYS A 59 -10.55 -4.42 1.48
CA LYS A 59 -10.93 -5.39 0.44
C LYS A 59 -10.07 -6.63 0.49
N LEU A 60 -10.73 -7.78 0.40
CA LEU A 60 -10.10 -9.09 0.44
C LEU A 60 -10.03 -9.79 -0.93
N ASN A 61 -10.53 -9.14 -1.98
CA ASN A 61 -10.44 -9.68 -3.33
C ASN A 61 -9.00 -9.66 -3.85
N THR A 62 -8.59 -10.73 -4.51
CA THR A 62 -7.32 -10.82 -5.21
C THR A 62 -7.50 -11.45 -6.58
N LEU A 63 -6.68 -11.02 -7.55
CA LEU A 63 -6.58 -11.65 -8.88
C LEU A 63 -5.48 -12.73 -8.93
N VAL A 64 -4.75 -12.93 -7.83
CA VAL A 64 -3.73 -13.97 -7.75
C VAL A 64 -4.41 -15.34 -7.82
N LYS A 65 -4.01 -16.15 -8.81
CA LYS A 65 -4.47 -17.53 -8.94
C LYS A 65 -3.96 -18.35 -7.75
N ASP A 66 -4.88 -19.00 -7.06
CA ASP A 66 -4.59 -19.81 -5.88
C ASP A 66 -4.92 -21.27 -6.13
N THR A 67 -3.91 -22.07 -6.43
CA THR A 67 -4.04 -23.52 -6.62
C THR A 67 -3.84 -24.33 -5.33
N PHE A 68 -3.42 -23.67 -4.24
CA PHE A 68 -3.04 -24.31 -2.97
C PHE A 68 -3.99 -23.96 -1.81
N GLY A 69 -5.03 -23.17 -2.04
CA GLY A 69 -6.02 -22.81 -1.02
C GLY A 69 -5.56 -21.73 -0.04
N ARG A 70 -4.45 -21.02 -0.29
CA ARG A 70 -3.93 -19.98 0.60
C ARG A 70 -4.86 -18.77 0.73
N ASN A 71 -5.57 -18.42 -0.34
CA ASN A 71 -6.61 -17.37 -0.26
C ASN A 71 -7.66 -17.75 0.78
N ARG A 72 -8.20 -18.96 0.70
CA ARG A 72 -9.20 -19.45 1.66
C ARG A 72 -8.63 -19.51 3.08
N GLU A 73 -7.36 -19.86 3.23
CA GLU A 73 -6.70 -19.88 4.53
C GLU A 73 -6.54 -18.48 5.13
N VAL A 74 -6.21 -17.46 4.30
CA VAL A 74 -6.20 -16.06 4.74
C VAL A 74 -7.59 -15.65 5.27
N LEU A 75 -8.66 -15.96 4.55
CA LEU A 75 -10.03 -15.61 4.98
C LEU A 75 -10.42 -16.36 6.28
N ARG A 76 -10.01 -17.62 6.44
CA ARG A 76 -10.22 -18.38 7.69
C ARG A 76 -9.49 -17.76 8.87
N ILE A 77 -8.22 -17.40 8.69
CA ILE A 77 -7.43 -16.72 9.73
C ILE A 77 -8.10 -15.40 10.11
N LEU A 78 -8.51 -14.58 9.15
CA LEU A 78 -9.20 -13.33 9.43
C LEU A 78 -10.50 -13.56 10.22
N THR A 79 -11.28 -14.58 9.86
CA THR A 79 -12.50 -14.97 10.58
C THR A 79 -12.20 -15.47 11.99
N GLU A 80 -11.17 -16.31 12.16
CA GLU A 80 -10.72 -16.83 13.46
C GLU A 80 -10.38 -15.70 14.45
N PHE A 81 -9.79 -14.61 13.95
CA PHE A 81 -9.39 -13.47 14.76
C PHE A 81 -10.41 -12.33 14.82
N GLY A 82 -11.67 -12.57 14.44
CA GLY A 82 -12.79 -11.65 14.66
C GLY A 82 -13.38 -11.01 13.41
N GLY A 83 -13.00 -11.47 12.21
CA GLY A 83 -13.67 -11.10 10.96
C GLY A 83 -15.04 -11.77 10.85
N ASP A 84 -15.99 -11.10 10.21
CA ASP A 84 -17.33 -11.67 9.97
C ASP A 84 -17.22 -12.94 9.12
N PRO A 85 -17.87 -14.06 9.51
CA PRO A 85 -17.84 -15.30 8.74
C PRO A 85 -18.34 -15.19 7.30
N SER A 86 -19.12 -14.18 6.97
CA SER A 86 -19.61 -13.92 5.62
C SER A 86 -18.49 -13.73 4.59
N ILE A 87 -17.30 -13.27 5.02
CA ILE A 87 -16.14 -13.11 4.14
C ILE A 87 -15.70 -14.42 3.47
N LEU A 88 -16.09 -15.58 4.01
CA LEU A 88 -15.78 -16.90 3.47
C LEU A 88 -16.61 -17.26 2.22
N TYR A 89 -17.75 -16.60 1.99
CA TYR A 89 -18.68 -16.97 0.94
C TYR A 89 -19.23 -15.79 0.10
N VAL A 90 -19.10 -14.53 0.57
CA VAL A 90 -19.49 -13.38 -0.25
C VAL A 90 -18.53 -13.17 -1.41
N ASN A 91 -19.03 -12.74 -2.57
CA ASN A 91 -18.25 -12.58 -3.78
C ASN A 91 -17.19 -11.44 -3.68
N LYS A 92 -17.49 -10.37 -2.95
CA LYS A 92 -16.60 -9.21 -2.78
C LYS A 92 -16.40 -8.90 -1.30
N PRO A 93 -15.68 -9.78 -0.56
CA PRO A 93 -15.51 -9.62 0.87
C PRO A 93 -14.67 -8.38 1.20
N HIS A 94 -15.03 -7.70 2.29
CA HIS A 94 -14.29 -6.59 2.87
C HIS A 94 -14.40 -6.63 4.39
N ILE A 95 -13.49 -5.95 5.06
CA ILE A 95 -13.47 -5.93 6.54
C ILE A 95 -13.69 -4.51 7.07
N GLY A 96 -13.13 -3.49 6.42
CA GLY A 96 -13.10 -2.12 6.92
C GLY A 96 -11.95 -1.87 7.90
N THR A 97 -11.57 -0.61 8.03
CA THR A 97 -10.43 -0.16 8.85
C THR A 97 -10.61 -0.54 10.33
N ASP A 98 -11.78 -0.29 10.87
CA ASP A 98 -12.13 -0.46 12.30
C ASP A 98 -12.10 -1.93 12.75
N VAL A 99 -12.55 -2.85 11.90
CA VAL A 99 -12.54 -4.29 12.22
C VAL A 99 -11.13 -4.86 12.00
N LEU A 100 -10.43 -4.45 10.93
CA LEU A 100 -9.10 -4.95 10.62
C LEU A 100 -8.09 -4.60 11.72
N SER A 101 -8.19 -3.43 12.32
CA SER A 101 -7.35 -3.02 13.46
C SER A 101 -7.44 -4.01 14.64
N ARG A 102 -8.64 -4.47 14.97
CA ARG A 102 -8.85 -5.49 16.03
C ARG A 102 -8.26 -6.84 15.64
N ILE A 103 -8.42 -7.24 14.38
CA ILE A 103 -7.91 -8.52 13.87
C ILE A 103 -6.38 -8.56 13.95
N VAL A 104 -5.68 -7.52 13.50
CA VAL A 104 -4.21 -7.49 13.52
C VAL A 104 -3.66 -7.54 14.94
N LYS A 105 -4.29 -6.84 15.89
CA LYS A 105 -3.98 -6.91 17.32
C LYS A 105 -4.17 -8.32 17.88
N SER A 106 -5.26 -8.99 17.51
CA SER A 106 -5.54 -10.36 17.96
C SER A 106 -4.51 -11.36 17.40
N ILE A 107 -4.11 -11.22 16.13
CA ILE A 107 -3.07 -12.05 15.52
C ILE A 107 -1.72 -11.83 16.22
N ARG A 108 -1.35 -10.59 16.53
CA ARG A 108 -0.13 -10.29 17.31
C ARG A 108 -0.15 -11.00 18.65
N THR A 109 -1.23 -10.85 19.41
CA THR A 109 -1.38 -11.48 20.73
C THR A 109 -1.22 -13.01 20.63
N GLU A 110 -1.72 -13.65 19.58
CA GLU A 110 -1.53 -15.09 19.38
C GLU A 110 -0.08 -15.44 19.06
N ILE A 111 0.63 -14.63 18.24
CA ILE A 111 2.06 -14.83 17.97
C ILE A 111 2.87 -14.78 19.28
N GLU A 112 2.60 -13.78 20.12
CA GLU A 112 3.28 -13.58 21.41
C GLU A 112 2.98 -14.74 22.37
N LYS A 113 1.75 -15.17 22.46
CA LYS A 113 1.31 -16.34 23.26
C LYS A 113 1.99 -17.64 22.81
N LEU A 114 2.27 -17.80 21.54
CA LEU A 114 2.99 -18.95 20.97
C LEU A 114 4.51 -18.83 21.09
N GLY A 115 5.04 -17.80 21.77
CA GLY A 115 6.45 -17.60 22.05
C GLY A 115 7.20 -16.73 21.03
N GLY A 116 6.51 -16.15 20.03
CA GLY A 116 7.08 -15.12 19.18
C GLY A 116 7.21 -13.79 19.89
N GLN A 117 7.86 -12.81 19.26
CA GLN A 117 8.01 -11.46 19.76
C GLN A 117 7.59 -10.46 18.68
N VAL A 118 6.91 -9.39 19.08
CA VAL A 118 6.61 -8.25 18.21
C VAL A 118 7.16 -6.98 18.84
N LEU A 119 8.16 -6.40 18.19
CA LEU A 119 8.89 -5.24 18.68
C LEU A 119 8.51 -4.02 17.84
N PHE A 120 7.79 -3.10 18.46
CA PHE A 120 7.42 -1.81 17.89
C PHE A 120 8.55 -0.79 18.05
N GLN A 121 8.48 0.31 17.28
CA GLN A 121 9.50 1.35 17.24
C GLN A 121 10.90 0.77 17.00
N SER A 122 10.95 -0.30 16.19
CA SER A 122 12.14 -1.11 15.92
C SER A 122 12.43 -1.11 14.42
N GLN A 123 13.01 0.00 13.95
CA GLN A 123 13.35 0.20 12.55
C GLN A 123 14.65 -0.53 12.20
N VAL A 124 14.60 -1.41 11.20
CA VAL A 124 15.82 -1.96 10.61
C VAL A 124 16.49 -0.88 9.78
N THR A 125 17.68 -0.48 10.18
CA THR A 125 18.45 0.60 9.55
C THR A 125 19.63 0.10 8.74
N ASP A 126 20.04 -1.18 8.92
CA ASP A 126 21.11 -1.77 8.12
C ASP A 126 21.06 -3.31 8.10
N PHE A 127 21.75 -3.90 7.12
CA PHE A 127 21.86 -5.33 6.88
C PHE A 127 23.34 -5.75 6.84
N VAL A 128 23.76 -6.59 7.78
CA VAL A 128 25.13 -7.11 7.84
C VAL A 128 25.17 -8.43 7.08
N THR A 129 25.98 -8.48 6.02
CA THR A 129 26.15 -9.69 5.20
C THR A 129 27.61 -10.14 5.23
N GLU A 130 27.86 -11.44 5.11
CA GLU A 130 29.18 -12.01 4.87
C GLU A 130 29.31 -12.55 3.44
N GLY A 131 30.52 -12.71 2.92
CA GLY A 131 30.87 -13.11 1.57
C GLY A 131 31.19 -11.91 0.68
N GLU A 132 32.09 -12.13 -0.30
CA GLU A 132 32.53 -11.11 -1.22
C GLU A 132 31.54 -10.94 -2.42
N PRO A 133 31.54 -9.77 -3.10
CA PRO A 133 30.79 -9.60 -4.32
C PRO A 133 31.20 -10.66 -5.38
N GLY A 134 30.23 -11.42 -5.88
CA GLY A 134 30.46 -12.56 -6.81
C GLY A 134 30.51 -13.94 -6.15
N GLU A 135 30.59 -14.01 -4.84
CA GLU A 135 30.43 -15.25 -4.06
C GLU A 135 29.00 -15.40 -3.51
N SER A 136 28.72 -16.56 -2.89
CA SER A 136 27.44 -16.80 -2.23
C SER A 136 27.36 -15.98 -0.92
N ARG A 137 26.84 -14.77 -1.01
CA ARG A 137 26.61 -13.90 0.15
C ARG A 137 25.46 -14.39 1.02
N ARG A 138 25.55 -14.13 2.31
CA ARG A 138 24.54 -14.53 3.31
C ARG A 138 24.32 -13.43 4.34
N ILE A 139 23.08 -13.30 4.82
CA ILE A 139 22.74 -12.42 5.95
C ILE A 139 23.36 -12.97 7.25
N LYS A 140 23.85 -12.09 8.12
CA LYS A 140 24.41 -12.39 9.44
C LYS A 140 23.70 -11.66 10.57
N ALA A 141 23.33 -10.40 10.34
CA ALA A 141 22.66 -9.60 11.35
C ALA A 141 21.87 -8.46 10.71
N LEU A 142 20.97 -7.92 11.50
CA LEU A 142 20.26 -6.66 11.24
C LEU A 142 20.77 -5.62 12.24
N VAL A 143 20.86 -4.35 11.80
CA VAL A 143 21.04 -3.23 12.71
C VAL A 143 19.67 -2.58 12.92
N VAL A 144 19.27 -2.45 14.17
CA VAL A 144 17.99 -1.87 14.56
C VAL A 144 18.26 -0.51 15.22
N ASN A 145 17.49 0.51 14.83
CA ASN A 145 17.58 1.87 15.37
C ASN A 145 19.01 2.45 15.34
N GLY A 146 19.79 2.11 14.32
CA GLY A 146 21.14 2.62 14.10
C GLY A 146 22.24 2.05 14.99
N SER A 147 21.95 1.25 16.01
CA SER A 147 22.94 0.79 16.98
C SER A 147 22.79 -0.63 17.49
N GLN A 148 21.57 -1.14 17.60
CA GLN A 148 21.34 -2.47 18.14
C GLN A 148 21.58 -3.52 17.06
N VAL A 149 22.52 -4.43 17.27
CA VAL A 149 22.79 -5.55 16.36
C VAL A 149 21.98 -6.77 16.79
N LEU A 150 21.18 -7.28 15.88
CA LEU A 150 20.41 -8.51 16.04
C LEU A 150 20.96 -9.58 15.08
N GLU A 151 21.59 -10.60 15.59
CA GLU A 151 22.05 -11.73 14.78
C GLU A 151 20.86 -12.45 14.16
N ALA A 152 20.93 -12.75 12.86
CA ALA A 152 19.88 -13.37 12.12
C ALA A 152 20.42 -14.15 10.91
N GLU A 153 20.07 -15.44 10.79
CA GLU A 153 20.39 -16.28 9.64
C GLU A 153 19.22 -16.37 8.64
N THR A 154 18.03 -15.96 9.06
CA THR A 154 16.82 -16.00 8.26
C THR A 154 16.02 -14.71 8.48
N VAL A 155 15.84 -13.92 7.43
CA VAL A 155 15.16 -12.62 7.46
C VAL A 155 14.07 -12.59 6.39
N VAL A 156 12.84 -12.33 6.79
CA VAL A 156 11.72 -12.09 5.87
C VAL A 156 11.55 -10.59 5.67
N LEU A 157 11.77 -10.11 4.45
CA LEU A 157 11.60 -8.71 4.08
C LEU A 157 10.15 -8.43 3.68
N ALA A 158 9.31 -8.10 4.66
CA ALA A 158 7.91 -7.75 4.47
C ALA A 158 7.67 -6.24 4.71
N ILE A 159 8.52 -5.40 4.11
CA ILE A 159 8.71 -3.98 4.43
C ILE A 159 7.62 -3.05 3.87
N GLY A 160 6.72 -3.54 3.00
CA GLY A 160 5.77 -2.69 2.27
C GLY A 160 6.45 -1.80 1.22
N HIS A 161 5.64 -1.12 0.39
CA HIS A 161 6.17 -0.31 -0.73
C HIS A 161 6.67 1.07 -0.31
N SER A 162 6.36 1.53 0.90
CA SER A 162 6.70 2.89 1.36
C SER A 162 8.01 2.99 2.12
N ALA A 163 8.68 1.87 2.44
CA ALA A 163 9.95 1.83 3.18
C ALA A 163 11.16 2.21 2.28
N ARG A 164 11.16 3.42 1.74
CA ARG A 164 12.10 3.88 0.71
C ARG A 164 13.53 3.98 1.22
N ASP A 165 13.72 4.37 2.46
CA ASP A 165 14.98 4.33 3.18
C ASP A 165 15.55 2.91 3.30
N THR A 166 14.68 1.91 3.52
CA THR A 166 15.10 0.51 3.52
C THR A 166 15.53 0.05 2.13
N PHE A 167 14.83 0.45 1.06
CA PHE A 167 15.27 0.15 -0.32
C PHE A 167 16.64 0.78 -0.63
N GLU A 168 16.88 2.02 -0.20
CA GLU A 168 18.19 2.68 -0.33
C GLU A 168 19.29 1.89 0.40
N THR A 169 19.00 1.43 1.62
CA THR A 169 19.94 0.59 2.40
C THR A 169 20.20 -0.75 1.72
N LEU A 170 19.15 -1.42 1.22
CA LEU A 170 19.29 -2.69 0.48
C LEU A 170 20.19 -2.52 -0.76
N LEU A 171 19.99 -1.44 -1.52
CA LEU A 171 20.81 -1.12 -2.68
C LEU A 171 22.27 -0.86 -2.28
N ALA A 172 22.51 -0.02 -1.25
CA ALA A 172 23.84 0.28 -0.74
C ALA A 172 24.58 -0.97 -0.26
N ARG A 173 23.84 -1.97 0.24
CA ARG A 173 24.40 -3.27 0.64
C ARG A 173 24.50 -4.27 -0.52
N GLY A 174 24.22 -3.86 -1.75
CA GLY A 174 24.30 -4.70 -2.95
C GLY A 174 23.31 -5.89 -2.92
N ILE A 175 22.16 -5.73 -2.27
CA ILE A 175 21.06 -6.69 -2.37
C ILE A 175 20.33 -6.40 -3.68
N PRO A 176 20.22 -7.38 -4.60
CA PRO A 176 19.70 -7.17 -5.94
C PRO A 176 18.26 -6.65 -5.92
N MET A 177 18.00 -5.64 -6.75
CA MET A 177 16.67 -5.07 -6.99
C MET A 177 16.52 -4.72 -8.46
N GLU A 178 15.27 -4.72 -8.93
CA GLU A 178 14.92 -4.42 -10.32
C GLU A 178 13.82 -3.34 -10.36
N PRO A 179 13.85 -2.42 -11.34
CA PRO A 179 12.75 -1.49 -11.54
C PRO A 179 11.50 -2.25 -12.02
N LYS A 180 10.33 -1.79 -11.59
CA LYS A 180 9.05 -2.42 -11.89
C LYS A 180 8.04 -1.36 -12.31
N ALA A 181 7.27 -1.63 -13.39
CA ALA A 181 6.13 -0.82 -13.78
C ALA A 181 5.09 -0.73 -12.65
N PHE A 182 4.47 0.43 -12.53
CA PHE A 182 3.39 0.70 -11.59
C PHE A 182 2.37 1.66 -12.22
N ALA A 183 1.51 2.31 -11.44
CA ALA A 183 0.60 3.31 -11.96
C ALA A 183 0.47 4.49 -10.99
N VAL A 184 0.19 5.66 -11.53
CA VAL A 184 -0.01 6.90 -10.76
C VAL A 184 -1.27 7.61 -11.24
N GLY A 185 -1.90 8.40 -10.38
CA GLY A 185 -3.10 9.13 -10.77
C GLY A 185 -3.68 9.97 -9.65
N LEU A 186 -4.96 10.25 -9.77
CA LEU A 186 -5.71 11.06 -8.83
C LEU A 186 -6.87 10.25 -8.25
N ARG A 187 -7.23 10.53 -6.99
CA ARG A 187 -8.50 10.08 -6.42
C ARG A 187 -9.64 10.92 -6.93
N VAL A 188 -10.71 10.26 -7.34
CA VAL A 188 -11.97 10.93 -7.72
C VAL A 188 -13.06 10.61 -6.71
N GLN A 189 -13.83 11.60 -6.31
CA GLN A 189 -15.01 11.45 -5.46
C GLN A 189 -16.28 11.74 -6.25
N HIS A 190 -17.27 10.87 -6.05
CA HIS A 190 -18.63 11.00 -6.55
C HIS A 190 -19.63 10.76 -5.42
N PRO A 191 -20.86 11.28 -5.49
CA PRO A 191 -21.92 10.84 -4.58
C PRO A 191 -22.10 9.32 -4.69
N GLN A 192 -22.16 8.62 -3.56
CA GLN A 192 -22.37 7.17 -3.56
C GLN A 192 -23.70 6.80 -4.27
N THR A 193 -24.70 7.66 -4.16
CA THR A 193 -26.01 7.49 -4.82
C THR A 193 -25.92 7.45 -6.36
N LEU A 194 -24.99 8.18 -6.98
CA LEU A 194 -24.72 8.11 -8.41
C LEU A 194 -24.24 6.69 -8.81
N ILE A 195 -23.35 6.13 -8.02
CA ILE A 195 -22.82 4.79 -8.28
C ILE A 195 -23.90 3.72 -8.03
N ASN A 196 -24.68 3.87 -6.95
CA ASN A 196 -25.81 2.98 -6.66
C ASN A 196 -26.81 2.96 -7.81
N GLU A 197 -27.22 4.13 -8.28
CA GLU A 197 -28.18 4.28 -9.39
C GLU A 197 -27.64 3.64 -10.67
N SER A 198 -26.35 3.82 -10.96
CA SER A 198 -25.72 3.19 -12.14
C SER A 198 -25.63 1.68 -12.05
N GLN A 199 -25.36 1.11 -10.88
CA GLN A 199 -25.14 -0.33 -10.72
C GLN A 199 -26.41 -1.11 -10.38
N TYR A 200 -27.36 -0.50 -9.69
CA TYR A 200 -28.56 -1.16 -9.17
C TYR A 200 -29.86 -0.57 -9.72
N GLY A 201 -29.80 0.58 -10.43
CA GLY A 201 -31.00 1.30 -10.90
C GLY A 201 -31.75 2.04 -9.76
N MET A 202 -31.16 2.14 -8.57
CA MET A 202 -31.76 2.79 -7.40
C MET A 202 -30.71 3.53 -6.56
N LYS A 203 -31.11 4.60 -5.92
CA LYS A 203 -30.21 5.40 -5.06
C LYS A 203 -30.03 4.78 -3.67
N GLU A 204 -31.10 4.28 -3.09
CA GLU A 204 -31.13 3.62 -1.78
C GLU A 204 -30.96 2.12 -1.99
N CYS A 205 -29.91 1.53 -1.43
CA CYS A 205 -29.54 0.14 -1.72
C CYS A 205 -30.03 -0.88 -0.70
N GLY A 206 -30.50 -0.44 0.47
CA GLY A 206 -30.96 -1.33 1.53
C GLY A 206 -29.94 -2.43 1.87
N GLU A 207 -30.38 -3.67 1.85
CA GLU A 207 -29.54 -4.85 2.16
C GLU A 207 -28.45 -5.14 1.13
N LEU A 208 -28.51 -4.58 -0.08
CA LEU A 208 -27.46 -4.74 -1.10
C LEU A 208 -26.14 -4.05 -0.71
N GLY A 209 -26.23 -3.07 0.20
CA GLY A 209 -25.10 -2.23 0.56
C GLY A 209 -24.62 -1.30 -0.58
N PRO A 210 -23.66 -0.40 -0.31
CA PRO A 210 -23.20 0.58 -1.28
C PRO A 210 -22.53 -0.09 -2.48
N ALA A 211 -22.92 0.33 -3.69
CA ALA A 211 -22.42 -0.20 -4.95
C ALA A 211 -20.93 0.10 -5.15
N SER A 212 -20.23 -0.81 -5.78
CA SER A 212 -18.84 -0.66 -6.19
C SER A 212 -18.68 -0.83 -7.69
N TYR A 213 -17.58 -0.30 -8.24
CA TYR A 213 -17.23 -0.46 -9.65
C TYR A 213 -15.78 -0.86 -9.85
N LYS A 214 -15.49 -1.39 -11.03
CA LYS A 214 -14.14 -1.60 -11.55
C LYS A 214 -14.16 -1.22 -13.02
N LEU A 215 -13.40 -0.20 -13.39
CA LEU A 215 -13.37 0.40 -14.71
C LEU A 215 -11.96 0.29 -15.29
N THR A 216 -11.89 0.06 -16.60
CA THR A 216 -10.63 0.01 -17.35
C THR A 216 -10.85 0.70 -18.69
N TRP A 217 -9.84 1.44 -19.13
CA TRP A 217 -9.81 2.13 -20.42
C TRP A 217 -8.43 2.00 -21.04
N LYS A 218 -8.38 2.06 -22.34
CA LYS A 218 -7.13 2.11 -23.10
C LYS A 218 -7.04 3.47 -23.76
N ALA A 219 -6.08 4.28 -23.34
CA ALA A 219 -5.85 5.61 -23.89
C ALA A 219 -5.32 5.54 -25.33
N SER A 220 -5.37 6.65 -26.05
CA SER A 220 -4.92 6.76 -27.45
C SER A 220 -3.43 6.47 -27.62
N ASP A 221 -2.63 6.67 -26.59
CA ASP A 221 -1.20 6.34 -26.53
C ASP A 221 -0.92 4.90 -26.03
N GLU A 222 -1.93 4.03 -26.07
CA GLU A 222 -1.89 2.62 -25.64
C GLU A 222 -1.77 2.41 -24.12
N ARG A 223 -1.70 3.46 -23.28
CA ARG A 223 -1.62 3.33 -21.82
C ARG A 223 -2.91 2.77 -21.24
N GLY A 224 -2.76 1.89 -20.27
CA GLY A 224 -3.89 1.44 -19.44
C GLY A 224 -4.28 2.53 -18.45
N VAL A 225 -5.57 2.88 -18.43
CA VAL A 225 -6.20 3.72 -17.40
C VAL A 225 -7.24 2.88 -16.66
N TYR A 226 -7.21 2.88 -15.34
CA TYR A 226 -8.13 2.02 -14.59
C TYR A 226 -8.45 2.55 -13.21
N SER A 227 -9.64 2.19 -12.71
CA SER A 227 -10.02 2.45 -11.34
C SER A 227 -9.27 1.49 -10.40
N PHE A 228 -8.72 2.03 -9.32
CA PHE A 228 -7.98 1.26 -8.31
C PHE A 228 -8.47 1.59 -6.91
N CYS A 229 -8.50 0.58 -6.05
CA CYS A 229 -8.88 0.73 -4.63
C CYS A 229 -10.14 1.60 -4.43
N MET A 230 -11.23 1.29 -5.18
CA MET A 230 -12.51 1.97 -5.06
C MET A 230 -13.09 1.71 -3.65
N CYS A 231 -13.44 2.76 -2.95
CA CYS A 231 -13.95 2.77 -1.58
C CYS A 231 -15.39 3.28 -1.56
N PRO A 232 -16.40 2.38 -1.51
CA PRO A 232 -17.79 2.78 -1.34
C PRO A 232 -18.00 3.46 0.01
N GLY A 233 -18.82 4.50 0.07
CA GLY A 233 -19.13 5.21 1.30
C GLY A 233 -17.88 5.62 2.09
N GLY A 234 -16.83 6.08 1.39
CA GLY A 234 -15.51 6.25 1.97
C GLY A 234 -14.96 7.68 1.88
N TYR A 235 -13.73 7.81 2.34
CA TYR A 235 -12.99 9.07 2.45
C TYR A 235 -11.70 9.01 1.64
N VAL A 236 -11.28 10.15 1.09
CA VAL A 236 -9.89 10.34 0.65
C VAL A 236 -9.07 10.80 1.83
N VAL A 237 -7.93 10.17 2.06
CA VAL A 237 -7.10 10.39 3.24
C VAL A 237 -5.70 10.87 2.86
N ASN A 238 -5.12 11.75 3.68
CA ASN A 238 -3.69 12.03 3.59
C ASN A 238 -2.92 10.81 4.09
N ALA A 239 -2.20 10.16 3.18
CA ALA A 239 -1.44 8.94 3.41
C ALA A 239 0.08 9.17 3.32
N SER A 240 0.53 10.39 3.57
CA SER A 240 1.95 10.75 3.58
C SER A 240 2.75 9.96 4.61
N SER A 241 4.02 9.72 4.31
CA SER A 241 4.96 9.04 5.23
C SER A 241 6.36 9.66 5.23
N GLU A 242 6.62 10.61 4.36
CA GLU A 242 7.89 11.34 4.27
C GLU A 242 7.61 12.85 4.40
N PRO A 243 8.38 13.60 5.20
CA PRO A 243 8.23 15.06 5.33
C PRO A 243 8.39 15.77 3.97
N GLY A 244 7.58 16.79 3.72
CA GLY A 244 7.61 17.55 2.47
C GLY A 244 7.08 16.81 1.24
N ARG A 245 6.44 15.65 1.43
CA ARG A 245 5.87 14.80 0.38
C ARG A 245 4.44 14.44 0.73
N LEU A 246 3.54 14.57 -0.23
CA LEU A 246 2.13 14.28 -0.02
C LEU A 246 1.66 13.18 -0.94
N ALA A 247 1.05 12.16 -0.35
CA ALA A 247 0.34 11.11 -1.06
C ALA A 247 -1.06 10.96 -0.49
N VAL A 248 -2.02 10.58 -1.33
CA VAL A 248 -3.39 10.27 -0.89
C VAL A 248 -3.68 8.77 -1.03
N ASN A 249 -4.64 8.31 -0.26
CA ASN A 249 -5.25 6.99 -0.41
C ASN A 249 -6.76 7.09 -0.13
N GLY A 250 -7.49 5.99 -0.26
CA GLY A 250 -8.88 5.90 0.14
C GLY A 250 -9.08 4.91 1.25
N MET A 251 -10.03 5.19 2.13
CA MET A 251 -10.46 4.28 3.17
C MET A 251 -11.98 4.25 3.31
N SER A 252 -12.51 3.17 3.87
CA SER A 252 -13.89 3.08 4.33
C SER A 252 -13.93 2.36 5.68
N TYR A 253 -14.92 2.70 6.48
CA TYR A 253 -15.30 1.90 7.64
C TYR A 253 -16.07 0.65 7.19
N HIS A 254 -16.31 -0.27 8.11
CA HIS A 254 -17.02 -1.50 7.81
C HIS A 254 -18.42 -1.28 7.24
N ASP A 255 -19.14 -0.30 7.79
CA ASP A 255 -20.52 0.04 7.41
C ASP A 255 -20.63 0.75 6.05
N ARG A 256 -19.52 1.34 5.54
CA ARG A 256 -19.47 2.09 4.29
C ARG A 256 -20.57 3.16 4.18
N ALA A 257 -20.89 3.82 5.29
CA ALA A 257 -22.02 4.75 5.41
C ALA A 257 -21.72 6.19 4.96
N GLY A 258 -20.52 6.46 4.42
CA GLY A 258 -20.15 7.79 3.93
C GLY A 258 -20.94 8.20 2.68
N GLU A 259 -21.08 9.50 2.47
CA GLU A 259 -21.84 10.09 1.35
C GLU A 259 -21.22 9.80 -0.02
N ASN A 260 -19.89 9.66 -0.08
CA ASN A 260 -19.14 9.53 -1.32
C ASN A 260 -18.58 8.13 -1.56
N ALA A 261 -18.64 7.71 -2.83
CA ALA A 261 -17.74 6.73 -3.39
C ALA A 261 -16.44 7.42 -3.81
N ASN A 262 -15.28 6.82 -3.58
CA ASN A 262 -14.04 7.30 -4.17
C ASN A 262 -13.20 6.17 -4.73
N SER A 263 -12.39 6.45 -5.76
CA SER A 263 -11.36 5.54 -6.26
C SER A 263 -10.18 6.32 -6.82
N ALA A 264 -9.01 5.74 -6.82
CA ALA A 264 -7.95 6.23 -7.67
C ALA A 264 -8.28 5.93 -9.14
N ILE A 265 -8.08 6.90 -10.01
CA ILE A 265 -8.00 6.71 -11.46
C ILE A 265 -6.53 6.84 -11.80
N ILE A 266 -5.95 5.75 -12.24
CA ILE A 266 -4.50 5.61 -12.38
C ILE A 266 -4.11 5.23 -13.80
N VAL A 267 -2.99 5.78 -14.24
CA VAL A 267 -2.37 5.59 -15.55
C VAL A 267 -1.10 4.78 -15.36
N THR A 268 -0.91 3.74 -16.18
CA THR A 268 0.29 2.90 -16.15
C THR A 268 1.54 3.70 -16.53
N VAL A 269 2.61 3.54 -15.74
CA VAL A 269 3.95 4.05 -16.01
C VAL A 269 4.97 2.91 -15.98
N THR A 270 5.92 2.96 -16.89
CA THR A 270 6.95 1.94 -17.09
C THR A 270 8.33 2.48 -16.72
N PRO A 271 9.37 1.63 -16.61
CA PRO A 271 10.73 2.09 -16.40
C PRO A 271 11.22 3.13 -17.43
N GLU A 272 10.79 3.01 -18.68
CA GLU A 272 11.11 3.98 -19.74
C GLU A 272 10.48 5.35 -19.45
N ASP A 273 9.28 5.37 -18.89
CA ASP A 273 8.59 6.62 -18.56
C ASP A 273 9.31 7.40 -17.47
N PHE A 274 9.65 6.77 -16.36
CA PHE A 274 10.27 7.51 -15.27
C PHE A 274 11.75 7.85 -15.49
N CYS A 275 12.36 7.30 -16.53
CA CYS A 275 13.69 7.69 -16.99
C CYS A 275 13.65 8.85 -17.99
N GLY A 276 12.56 9.03 -18.73
CA GLY A 276 12.44 10.01 -19.82
C GLY A 276 11.47 11.17 -19.55
N MET A 277 10.63 11.11 -18.50
CA MET A 277 9.65 12.14 -18.23
C MET A 277 10.23 13.29 -17.41
N GLU A 278 10.22 14.48 -17.99
CA GLU A 278 10.38 15.74 -17.26
C GLU A 278 9.09 15.98 -16.45
N THR A 279 9.19 16.03 -15.14
CA THR A 279 8.14 16.54 -14.26
C THR A 279 8.44 18.01 -13.98
N GLY A 280 7.43 18.89 -14.01
CA GLY A 280 7.56 20.34 -14.00
C GLY A 280 8.29 21.01 -12.82
N ALA A 281 8.79 20.27 -11.86
CA ALA A 281 9.67 20.73 -10.80
C ALA A 281 11.11 20.33 -11.15
N GLY A 282 11.84 21.24 -11.80
CA GLY A 282 13.19 21.03 -12.26
C GLY A 282 14.16 20.56 -11.17
N THR A 283 14.82 19.51 -11.46
CA THR A 283 16.24 19.18 -11.32
C THR A 283 16.39 17.74 -11.79
N ASP A 284 17.12 17.61 -12.85
CA ASP A 284 17.47 16.41 -13.56
C ASP A 284 18.10 15.35 -12.63
N GLN A 285 17.31 14.36 -12.24
CA GLN A 285 17.81 13.05 -11.80
C GLN A 285 16.95 11.98 -12.46
N GLY A 286 17.09 11.89 -13.79
CA GLY A 286 16.64 10.77 -14.58
C GLY A 286 17.25 9.45 -14.10
N CYS A 287 17.16 8.38 -14.87
CA CYS A 287 17.87 7.16 -14.56
C CYS A 287 19.38 7.39 -14.54
N GLU A 288 20.02 7.04 -13.43
CA GLU A 288 21.48 7.10 -13.31
C GLU A 288 22.17 6.07 -14.20
N ALA A 289 21.48 4.95 -14.49
CA ALA A 289 21.96 3.88 -15.38
C ALA A 289 20.78 3.03 -15.89
N PRO A 290 20.96 2.27 -17.00
CA PRO A 290 20.00 1.25 -17.41
C PRO A 290 19.73 0.25 -16.26
N GLY A 291 18.46 0.01 -15.95
CA GLY A 291 18.06 -0.93 -14.87
C GLY A 291 18.09 -0.33 -13.47
N ASP A 292 18.18 0.98 -13.33
CA ASP A 292 18.15 1.69 -12.06
C ASP A 292 16.87 1.38 -11.25
N ALA A 293 17.02 0.54 -10.22
CA ALA A 293 15.93 0.09 -9.38
C ALA A 293 15.24 1.23 -8.60
N MET A 294 15.94 2.34 -8.35
CA MET A 294 15.43 3.47 -7.57
C MET A 294 14.73 4.54 -8.42
N ALA A 295 14.79 4.45 -9.75
CA ALA A 295 14.21 5.45 -10.64
C ALA A 295 12.71 5.65 -10.40
N GLY A 296 11.95 4.56 -10.23
CA GLY A 296 10.52 4.62 -9.92
C GLY A 296 10.23 5.27 -8.56
N ILE A 297 11.06 5.03 -7.55
CA ILE A 297 10.95 5.70 -6.23
C ILE A 297 11.21 7.20 -6.36
N ARG A 298 12.25 7.61 -7.11
CA ARG A 298 12.52 9.03 -7.34
C ARG A 298 11.38 9.69 -8.11
N PHE A 299 10.81 9.03 -9.11
CA PHE A 299 9.64 9.52 -9.82
C PHE A 299 8.44 9.73 -8.88
N GLN A 300 8.10 8.75 -8.02
CA GLN A 300 7.04 8.92 -7.02
C GLN A 300 7.33 10.10 -6.09
N ARG A 301 8.55 10.23 -5.58
CA ARG A 301 8.94 11.34 -4.69
C ARG A 301 8.76 12.70 -5.34
N ARG A 302 9.14 12.86 -6.62
CA ARG A 302 8.91 14.12 -7.36
C ARG A 302 7.43 14.48 -7.44
N LEU A 303 6.57 13.53 -7.78
CA LEU A 303 5.12 13.76 -7.80
C LEU A 303 4.58 14.15 -6.43
N GLU A 304 5.05 13.49 -5.37
CA GLU A 304 4.63 13.73 -3.99
C GLU A 304 5.15 15.09 -3.46
N GLU A 305 6.35 15.49 -3.83
CA GLU A 305 6.91 16.84 -3.54
C GLU A 305 6.12 17.92 -4.26
N THR A 306 5.80 17.74 -5.54
CA THR A 306 4.96 18.65 -6.29
C THR A 306 3.56 18.78 -5.66
N ALA A 307 2.95 17.65 -5.27
CA ALA A 307 1.66 17.65 -4.60
C ALA A 307 1.71 18.39 -3.25
N PHE A 308 2.76 18.20 -2.47
CA PHE A 308 2.97 18.92 -1.21
C PHE A 308 3.08 20.43 -1.42
N CYS A 309 3.85 20.86 -2.41
CA CYS A 309 4.01 22.27 -2.75
C CYS A 309 2.70 22.90 -3.23
N LEU A 310 1.99 22.27 -4.16
CA LEU A 310 0.72 22.75 -4.69
C LEU A 310 -0.35 22.87 -3.61
N GLY A 311 -0.46 21.89 -2.74
CA GLY A 311 -1.39 21.86 -1.62
C GLY A 311 -0.94 22.67 -0.40
N LYS A 312 0.30 23.22 -0.41
CA LYS A 312 0.90 23.91 0.74
C LYS A 312 0.87 23.04 2.01
N GLY A 313 1.18 21.75 1.86
CA GLY A 313 1.13 20.75 2.91
C GLY A 313 -0.24 20.08 3.13
N ASN A 314 -1.29 20.56 2.47
CA ASN A 314 -2.63 19.96 2.46
C ASN A 314 -2.86 19.14 1.18
N ILE A 315 -3.88 18.32 1.16
CA ILE A 315 -4.28 17.55 -0.03
C ILE A 315 -4.65 18.53 -1.15
N PRO A 316 -3.91 18.59 -2.28
CA PRO A 316 -4.30 19.42 -3.40
C PRO A 316 -5.52 18.81 -4.09
N ILE A 317 -6.53 19.65 -4.32
CA ILE A 317 -7.81 19.25 -4.93
C ILE A 317 -8.20 20.15 -6.08
N GLN A 318 -9.01 19.61 -7.00
CA GLN A 318 -9.54 20.32 -8.16
C GLN A 318 -10.85 19.69 -8.62
N LEU A 319 -11.77 20.44 -9.17
CA LEU A 319 -12.92 19.87 -9.87
C LEU A 319 -12.49 19.36 -11.25
N TYR A 320 -13.09 18.27 -11.71
CA TYR A 320 -12.71 17.64 -12.98
C TYR A 320 -12.90 18.59 -14.19
N GLY A 321 -13.96 19.39 -14.21
CA GLY A 321 -14.17 20.42 -15.27
C GLY A 321 -13.02 21.40 -15.33
N ASP A 322 -12.57 21.90 -14.18
CA ASP A 322 -11.45 22.83 -14.09
C ASP A 322 -10.10 22.18 -14.41
N PHE A 323 -9.94 20.90 -14.06
CA PHE A 323 -8.78 20.09 -14.47
C PHE A 323 -8.67 20.00 -16.00
N LYS A 324 -9.79 19.78 -16.70
CA LYS A 324 -9.81 19.75 -18.18
C LYS A 324 -9.36 21.09 -18.77
N GLU A 325 -9.75 22.21 -18.17
CA GLU A 325 -9.42 23.55 -18.61
C GLU A 325 -8.03 24.03 -18.10
N GLY A 326 -7.40 23.30 -17.18
CA GLY A 326 -6.09 23.65 -16.61
C GLY A 326 -6.12 24.86 -15.67
N ARG A 327 -7.25 25.14 -15.03
CA ARG A 327 -7.45 26.27 -14.10
C ARG A 327 -7.76 25.82 -12.68
N VAL A 328 -7.34 26.58 -11.69
CA VAL A 328 -7.66 26.32 -10.28
C VAL A 328 -9.16 26.46 -10.04
N SER A 329 -9.76 25.54 -9.27
CA SER A 329 -11.16 25.63 -8.87
C SER A 329 -11.34 26.68 -7.77
N GLU A 330 -12.47 27.41 -7.82
CA GLU A 330 -12.78 28.43 -6.83
C GLU A 330 -13.73 27.97 -5.72
N GLY A 331 -14.34 26.79 -5.86
CA GLY A 331 -15.29 26.24 -4.89
C GLY A 331 -15.80 24.86 -5.30
N PHE A 332 -16.63 24.26 -4.47
CA PHE A 332 -17.29 22.97 -4.75
C PHE A 332 -18.55 23.15 -5.57
N GLY A 333 -18.93 22.11 -6.31
CA GLY A 333 -20.22 21.99 -7.00
C GLY A 333 -21.23 21.20 -6.17
N GLY A 334 -21.92 20.27 -6.81
CA GLY A 334 -22.93 19.40 -6.17
C GLY A 334 -22.36 18.16 -5.46
N VAL A 335 -21.03 18.01 -5.37
CA VAL A 335 -20.38 16.93 -4.64
C VAL A 335 -19.79 17.48 -3.35
N ASN A 336 -20.25 16.98 -2.21
CA ASN A 336 -19.69 17.36 -0.91
C ASN A 336 -18.30 16.74 -0.73
N PRO A 337 -17.31 17.46 -0.16
CA PRO A 337 -15.98 16.89 0.05
C PRO A 337 -15.97 15.90 1.20
N ALA A 338 -15.33 14.74 1.01
CA ALA A 338 -15.13 13.72 2.03
C ALA A 338 -13.64 13.38 2.21
N PHE A 339 -12.96 14.13 3.07
CA PHE A 339 -11.53 14.03 3.31
C PHE A 339 -11.19 13.69 4.78
N ARG A 340 -10.03 13.07 4.98
CA ARG A 340 -9.31 13.03 6.25
C ARG A 340 -7.95 13.69 6.05
N GLY A 341 -7.72 14.81 6.72
CA GLY A 341 -6.64 15.76 6.50
C GLY A 341 -7.13 17.06 5.84
N GLY A 342 -6.34 18.13 5.97
CA GLY A 342 -6.61 19.41 5.32
C GLY A 342 -6.52 19.29 3.79
N TYR A 343 -7.27 20.12 3.07
CA TYR A 343 -7.21 20.22 1.61
C TYR A 343 -7.10 21.66 1.13
N ALA A 344 -6.61 21.85 -0.09
CA ALA A 344 -6.50 23.15 -0.73
C ALA A 344 -6.74 23.04 -2.24
N PHE A 345 -7.45 24.02 -2.83
CA PHE A 345 -7.60 24.10 -4.28
C PHE A 345 -6.27 24.41 -4.96
N ALA A 346 -5.95 23.63 -5.99
CA ALA A 346 -4.73 23.75 -6.77
C ALA A 346 -4.96 23.26 -8.20
N ASN A 347 -4.06 23.60 -9.13
CA ASN A 347 -4.10 23.05 -10.48
C ASN A 347 -3.38 21.69 -10.53
N LEU A 348 -4.13 20.61 -10.50
CA LEU A 348 -3.58 19.23 -10.48
C LEU A 348 -2.94 18.82 -11.81
N ARG A 349 -3.16 19.57 -12.91
CA ARG A 349 -2.42 19.34 -14.16
C ARG A 349 -0.90 19.53 -14.01
N GLU A 350 -0.48 20.33 -13.05
CA GLU A 350 0.93 20.57 -12.74
C GLU A 350 1.63 19.36 -12.08
N LEU A 351 0.85 18.36 -11.61
CA LEU A 351 1.39 17.12 -11.07
C LEU A 351 1.99 16.21 -12.13
N PHE A 352 1.46 16.26 -13.36
CA PHE A 352 1.73 15.28 -14.37
C PHE A 352 2.38 15.87 -15.63
N PRO A 353 3.23 15.10 -16.31
CA PRO A 353 3.53 15.34 -17.71
C PRO A 353 2.23 15.36 -18.55
N GLU A 354 2.21 16.13 -19.61
CA GLU A 354 1.02 16.30 -20.47
C GLU A 354 0.47 14.97 -21.01
N SER A 355 1.36 14.00 -21.32
CA SER A 355 0.96 12.66 -21.77
C SER A 355 0.11 11.92 -20.74
N LEU A 356 0.49 11.98 -19.44
CA LEU A 356 -0.28 11.34 -18.38
C LEU A 356 -1.59 12.07 -18.09
N SER A 357 -1.59 13.43 -18.14
CA SER A 357 -2.81 14.24 -18.00
C SER A 357 -3.83 13.91 -19.09
N ARG A 358 -3.38 13.77 -20.34
CA ARG A 358 -4.22 13.41 -21.49
C ARG A 358 -4.79 11.98 -21.33
N ALA A 359 -3.95 11.00 -21.04
CA ALA A 359 -4.41 9.63 -20.81
C ALA A 359 -5.44 9.55 -19.65
N PHE A 360 -5.21 10.31 -18.57
CA PHE A 360 -6.14 10.42 -17.45
C PHE A 360 -7.51 10.99 -17.90
N MET A 361 -7.52 12.09 -18.67
CA MET A 361 -8.76 12.69 -19.19
C MET A 361 -9.51 11.74 -20.13
N GLU A 362 -8.82 11.10 -21.06
CA GLU A 362 -9.41 10.09 -21.94
C GLU A 362 -10.03 8.92 -21.13
N GLY A 363 -9.38 8.50 -20.06
CA GLY A 363 -9.90 7.49 -19.13
C GLY A 363 -11.16 7.95 -18.43
N MET A 364 -11.17 9.18 -17.89
CA MET A 364 -12.34 9.77 -17.22
C MET A 364 -13.56 9.86 -18.16
N GLU A 365 -13.33 10.35 -19.39
CA GLU A 365 -14.39 10.42 -20.43
C GLU A 365 -14.89 9.03 -20.83
N GLY A 366 -13.96 8.07 -21.03
CA GLY A 366 -14.31 6.67 -21.29
C GLY A 366 -15.16 6.07 -20.16
N PHE A 367 -14.85 6.36 -18.92
CA PHE A 367 -15.63 5.92 -17.77
C PHE A 367 -17.00 6.59 -17.69
N GLY A 368 -17.12 7.85 -18.16
CA GLY A 368 -18.40 8.54 -18.33
C GLY A 368 -19.36 7.82 -19.26
N THR A 369 -18.86 7.08 -20.26
CA THR A 369 -19.68 6.23 -21.15
C THR A 369 -20.15 4.94 -20.45
N MET A 370 -19.43 4.46 -19.43
CA MET A 370 -19.77 3.23 -18.69
C MET A 370 -20.66 3.51 -17.47
N ILE A 371 -20.40 4.61 -16.78
CA ILE A 371 -21.17 5.12 -15.63
C ILE A 371 -21.57 6.54 -15.94
N ARG A 372 -22.82 6.76 -16.29
CA ARG A 372 -23.32 8.10 -16.64
C ARG A 372 -23.06 9.10 -15.53
N GLY A 373 -22.35 10.18 -15.85
CA GLY A 373 -21.96 11.23 -14.90
C GLY A 373 -20.71 10.92 -14.10
N PHE A 374 -19.92 9.91 -14.48
CA PHE A 374 -18.61 9.67 -13.88
C PHE A 374 -17.65 10.84 -14.19
N ASP A 375 -17.73 11.38 -15.40
CA ASP A 375 -16.96 12.51 -15.93
C ASP A 375 -17.63 13.87 -15.66
N ARG A 376 -18.54 13.93 -14.67
CA ARG A 376 -19.23 15.18 -14.30
C ARG A 376 -18.23 16.29 -13.95
N PRO A 377 -18.49 17.55 -14.35
CA PRO A 377 -17.52 18.64 -14.15
C PRO A 377 -17.18 18.93 -12.70
N ASP A 378 -18.10 18.65 -11.78
CA ASP A 378 -17.94 18.86 -10.34
C ASP A 378 -17.50 17.61 -9.54
N ALA A 379 -17.07 16.53 -10.22
CA ALA A 379 -16.36 15.44 -9.56
C ALA A 379 -15.08 15.99 -8.92
N ILE A 380 -14.83 15.63 -7.65
CA ILE A 380 -13.68 16.15 -6.91
C ILE A 380 -12.48 15.25 -7.15
N LEU A 381 -11.41 15.81 -7.72
CA LEU A 381 -10.11 15.20 -7.86
C LEU A 381 -9.23 15.56 -6.68
N ALA A 382 -8.39 14.62 -6.23
CA ALA A 382 -7.42 14.80 -5.17
C ALA A 382 -6.09 14.11 -5.52
N GLY A 383 -4.98 14.75 -5.32
CA GLY A 383 -3.66 14.24 -5.67
C GLY A 383 -2.71 14.15 -4.47
N ILE A 384 -1.70 13.33 -4.62
CA ILE A 384 -1.38 12.36 -5.69
C ILE A 384 -1.54 10.92 -5.18
N GLU A 385 -2.16 10.05 -5.94
CA GLU A 385 -2.09 8.59 -5.72
C GLU A 385 -0.87 8.04 -6.45
N SER A 386 0.27 8.00 -5.78
CA SER A 386 1.55 7.58 -6.33
C SER A 386 1.94 6.16 -5.92
N ARG A 387 1.29 5.62 -4.88
CA ARG A 387 1.72 4.39 -4.18
C ARG A 387 0.77 3.22 -4.41
N THR A 388 0.37 3.00 -5.65
CA THR A 388 -0.55 1.92 -6.03
C THR A 388 0.07 0.54 -5.94
N SER A 389 1.38 0.43 -6.14
CA SER A 389 2.18 -0.78 -5.95
C SER A 389 3.66 -0.43 -5.82
N SER A 390 4.49 -1.38 -5.39
CA SER A 390 5.94 -1.17 -5.32
C SER A 390 6.52 -0.87 -6.70
N PRO A 391 7.33 0.18 -6.85
CA PRO A 391 8.09 0.46 -8.09
C PRO A 391 9.34 -0.40 -8.22
N VAL A 392 9.60 -1.25 -7.25
CA VAL A 392 10.78 -2.11 -7.13
C VAL A 392 10.36 -3.56 -7.03
N ARG A 393 11.16 -4.45 -7.60
CA ARG A 393 11.12 -5.89 -7.33
C ARG A 393 12.43 -6.31 -6.68
N ILE A 394 12.36 -7.07 -5.60
CA ILE A 394 13.50 -7.75 -4.99
C ILE A 394 13.47 -9.19 -5.49
N PRO A 395 14.39 -9.61 -6.39
CA PRO A 395 14.37 -10.95 -6.97
C PRO A 395 14.46 -12.05 -5.92
N ARG A 396 13.75 -13.15 -6.17
CA ARG A 396 13.79 -14.37 -5.35
C ARG A 396 13.62 -15.61 -6.24
N ASP A 397 14.21 -16.72 -5.84
CA ASP A 397 14.10 -18.01 -6.52
C ASP A 397 12.74 -18.69 -6.26
N GLN A 398 12.58 -19.91 -6.77
CA GLN A 398 11.37 -20.72 -6.52
C GLN A 398 11.19 -21.07 -5.04
N GLY A 399 12.29 -21.11 -4.29
CA GLY A 399 12.31 -21.30 -2.84
C GLY A 399 12.12 -20.01 -2.03
N MET A 400 11.65 -18.94 -2.66
CA MET A 400 11.37 -17.66 -2.02
C MET A 400 12.59 -16.90 -1.49
N GLU A 401 13.80 -17.36 -1.75
CA GLU A 401 15.05 -16.80 -1.26
C GLU A 401 15.69 -15.86 -2.29
N SER A 402 16.22 -14.73 -1.84
CA SER A 402 16.98 -13.82 -2.68
C SER A 402 18.35 -14.41 -3.07
N PRO A 403 19.09 -13.81 -4.03
CA PRO A 403 20.48 -14.18 -4.28
C PRO A 403 21.38 -14.06 -3.06
N VAL A 404 21.05 -13.21 -2.09
CA VAL A 404 21.71 -13.17 -0.77
C VAL A 404 21.01 -14.16 0.15
N LYS A 405 21.72 -15.24 0.54
CA LYS A 405 21.16 -16.34 1.33
C LYS A 405 20.64 -15.89 2.68
N GLY A 406 19.53 -16.51 3.11
CA GLY A 406 18.83 -16.19 4.34
C GLY A 406 17.90 -14.99 4.24
N ILE A 407 17.83 -14.27 3.09
CA ILE A 407 16.88 -13.17 2.87
C ILE A 407 15.71 -13.69 2.03
N PHE A 408 14.49 -13.53 2.55
CA PHE A 408 13.23 -13.95 1.92
C PHE A 408 12.37 -12.71 1.59
N PRO A 409 12.45 -12.15 0.37
CA PRO A 409 11.61 -11.04 -0.04
C PRO A 409 10.13 -11.45 -0.07
N CYS A 410 9.26 -10.68 0.60
CA CYS A 410 7.87 -11.05 0.82
C CYS A 410 6.92 -9.86 0.63
N GLY A 411 5.77 -10.13 0.04
CA GLY A 411 4.65 -9.23 -0.03
C GLY A 411 4.80 -8.10 -1.02
N GLU A 412 4.16 -6.98 -0.72
CA GLU A 412 4.02 -5.85 -1.64
C GLU A 412 5.34 -5.10 -1.86
N GLY A 413 6.11 -4.85 -0.80
CA GLY A 413 7.40 -4.17 -0.90
C GLY A 413 8.38 -4.92 -1.79
N ALA A 414 8.38 -6.23 -1.75
CA ALA A 414 9.19 -7.08 -2.61
C ALA A 414 8.68 -7.16 -4.06
N GLY A 415 7.52 -6.55 -4.39
CA GLY A 415 6.96 -6.48 -5.72
C GLY A 415 6.13 -7.70 -6.15
N TYR A 416 5.68 -8.56 -5.20
CA TYR A 416 4.94 -9.80 -5.49
C TYR A 416 3.47 -9.76 -5.07
N ALA A 417 3.03 -8.72 -4.40
CA ALA A 417 1.65 -8.52 -3.98
C ALA A 417 1.19 -7.09 -4.24
N GLY A 418 -0.11 -6.84 -4.19
CA GLY A 418 -0.70 -5.52 -4.40
C GLY A 418 -1.98 -5.31 -3.58
N GLY A 419 -2.09 -5.95 -2.40
CA GLY A 419 -3.23 -5.80 -1.50
C GLY A 419 -3.17 -6.78 -0.34
N ILE A 420 -4.09 -6.63 0.62
CA ILE A 420 -4.11 -7.36 1.90
C ILE A 420 -4.02 -8.88 1.70
N THR A 421 -4.95 -9.45 0.93
CA THR A 421 -5.02 -10.91 0.75
C THR A 421 -3.80 -11.45 0.00
N SER A 422 -3.36 -10.80 -1.08
CA SER A 422 -2.18 -11.26 -1.82
C SER A 422 -0.89 -11.17 -1.01
N ALA A 423 -0.73 -10.13 -0.18
CA ALA A 423 0.41 -10.01 0.73
C ALA A 423 0.37 -11.07 1.84
N ALA A 424 -0.81 -11.35 2.39
CA ALA A 424 -1.00 -12.41 3.38
C ALA A 424 -0.71 -13.81 2.80
N MET A 425 -1.21 -14.11 1.57
CA MET A 425 -0.92 -15.35 0.85
C MET A 425 0.58 -15.54 0.61
N ASP A 426 1.26 -14.46 0.21
CA ASP A 426 2.72 -14.48 0.00
C ASP A 426 3.47 -14.71 1.31
N GLY A 427 2.99 -14.13 2.42
CA GLY A 427 3.49 -14.39 3.77
C GLY A 427 3.32 -15.86 4.19
N ILE A 428 2.16 -16.46 3.93
CA ILE A 428 1.93 -17.90 4.18
C ILE A 428 2.89 -18.74 3.34
N LYS A 429 3.01 -18.46 2.04
CA LYS A 429 3.93 -19.16 1.14
C LYS A 429 5.38 -19.06 1.61
N THR A 430 5.82 -17.90 2.06
CA THR A 430 7.17 -17.70 2.61
C THR A 430 7.38 -18.54 3.88
N ALA A 431 6.39 -18.57 4.78
CA ALA A 431 6.46 -19.39 5.98
C ALA A 431 6.53 -20.90 5.65
N GLU A 432 5.72 -21.39 4.71
CA GLU A 432 5.75 -22.78 4.27
C GLU A 432 7.14 -23.18 3.76
N GLU A 433 7.81 -22.30 3.00
CA GLU A 433 9.14 -22.57 2.49
C GLU A 433 10.20 -22.56 3.60
N ILE A 434 10.12 -21.66 4.56
CA ILE A 434 10.99 -21.64 5.74
C ILE A 434 10.80 -22.93 6.58
N ILE A 435 9.55 -23.31 6.82
CA ILE A 435 9.22 -24.56 7.56
C ILE A 435 9.78 -25.81 6.85
N ARG A 436 9.76 -25.82 5.52
CA ARG A 436 10.31 -26.92 4.73
C ARG A 436 11.83 -27.05 4.85
N ARG A 437 12.54 -25.91 4.99
CA ARG A 437 14.03 -25.87 5.02
C ARG A 437 14.62 -26.02 6.41
N TYR A 438 13.96 -25.47 7.41
CA TYR A 438 14.51 -25.36 8.75
C TYR A 438 13.64 -26.12 9.75
N SER A 439 14.24 -26.63 10.80
CA SER A 439 13.50 -27.20 11.94
C SER A 439 13.32 -26.12 13.02
N PRO A 440 12.18 -26.11 13.76
CA PRO A 440 12.02 -25.18 14.88
C PRO A 440 13.09 -25.46 15.94
N LEU A 441 13.55 -24.40 16.60
CA LEU A 441 14.45 -24.53 17.74
C LEU A 441 13.75 -25.37 18.82
N ARG A 442 14.36 -26.48 19.24
CA ARG A 442 13.85 -27.23 20.39
C ARG A 442 14.04 -26.33 21.62
N PRO A 443 12.99 -26.06 22.42
CA PRO A 443 13.20 -25.37 23.68
C PRO A 443 14.27 -26.13 24.45
N SER A 444 15.31 -25.42 24.90
CA SER A 444 16.33 -25.99 25.76
C SER A 444 15.61 -26.65 26.96
N ARG A 445 15.68 -27.96 27.12
CA ARG A 445 15.22 -28.63 28.32
C ARG A 445 16.00 -27.99 29.48
N THR A 446 15.39 -27.12 30.22
CA THR A 446 15.90 -26.69 31.49
C THR A 446 16.01 -27.96 32.33
N VAL A 447 17.21 -28.51 32.47
CA VAL A 447 17.49 -29.61 33.38
C VAL A 447 17.17 -29.08 34.76
N ALA A 448 16.00 -29.47 35.28
CA ALA A 448 15.68 -29.24 36.68
C ALA A 448 16.82 -29.90 37.46
N LYS A 449 17.67 -29.10 38.06
CA LYS A 449 18.63 -29.57 39.07
C LYS A 449 17.79 -30.03 40.26
N THR A 450 17.68 -31.34 40.43
CA THR A 450 17.24 -31.99 41.66
C THR A 450 18.16 -31.64 42.82
#